data_952bb4f377041160948c37c9266a2dc8
#
_entry.id   952bb4f377041160948c37c9266a2dc8
#
_cell.length_a   1.000
_cell.length_b   1.000
_cell.length_c   1.000
_cell.angle_alpha   90.00
_cell.angle_beta   90.00
_cell.angle_gamma   90.00
#
_symmetry.space_group_name_H-M   'P 1'
#
loop_
_entity.id
_entity.type
_entity.pdbx_description
1 polymer ?
#
loop_
_entity_poly.entity_id
_entity_poly.type
_entity_poly.pdbx_seq_one_letter_code
_entity_poly.pdbx_strand_id
1 'polypeptide(L)'
;RRSLAKAESKEQAKKYLQLLSGRSHRVYGGICLVAPGGKKVSRVVMTVVHFKKLNKTEIQNYIKTGEWHGKAGAYAIQGLASVFVKRINGSYPNVVGLPLYETQSLLTGLGYSKGKNQNGC
;
A
#
# COMPACT_ATOMS: atom_id res chain seq x y z
N ARG A 1 6.97 -13.64 -6.69
CA ARG A 1 6.36 -12.35 -6.36
C ARG A 1 5.50 -11.84 -7.50
N ARG A 2 4.38 -11.25 -7.17
CA ARG A 2 3.39 -10.84 -8.15
C ARG A 2 2.87 -9.45 -7.82
N SER A 3 2.77 -8.61 -8.85
CA SER A 3 2.08 -7.32 -8.73
C SER A 3 0.62 -7.51 -9.03
N LEU A 4 -0.23 -6.88 -8.21
CA LEU A 4 -1.67 -6.93 -8.42
C LEU A 4 -2.14 -5.62 -9.02
N ALA A 5 -2.87 -5.71 -10.11
CA ALA A 5 -3.47 -4.54 -10.74
C ALA A 5 -4.68 -4.07 -9.93
N LYS A 6 -5.18 -2.90 -10.28
CA LYS A 6 -6.42 -2.40 -9.68
C LYS A 6 -7.59 -3.26 -10.10
N ALA A 7 -8.48 -3.53 -9.16
CA ALA A 7 -9.67 -4.32 -9.45
C ALA A 7 -10.71 -3.43 -10.13
N GLU A 8 -11.19 -3.86 -11.29
CA GLU A 8 -12.15 -3.12 -12.09
C GLU A 8 -13.50 -3.81 -12.21
N SER A 9 -13.58 -5.06 -11.78
CA SER A 9 -14.82 -5.80 -11.80
C SER A 9 -14.96 -6.65 -10.55
N LYS A 10 -16.19 -7.06 -10.26
CA LYS A 10 -16.45 -7.92 -9.10
C LYS A 10 -15.71 -9.25 -9.21
N GLU A 11 -15.60 -9.78 -10.42
CA GLU A 11 -14.90 -11.04 -10.67
C GLU A 11 -13.41 -10.91 -10.36
N GLN A 12 -12.81 -9.79 -10.79
CA GLN A 12 -11.40 -9.52 -10.47
C GLN A 12 -11.19 -9.35 -8.97
N ALA A 13 -12.08 -8.61 -8.32
CA ALA A 13 -11.99 -8.40 -6.87
C ALA A 13 -12.05 -9.71 -6.13
N LYS A 14 -13.00 -10.57 -6.49
CA LYS A 14 -13.13 -11.89 -5.88
C LYS A 14 -11.87 -12.71 -6.06
N LYS A 15 -11.32 -12.71 -7.27
CA LYS A 15 -10.12 -13.47 -7.59
C LYS A 15 -8.93 -12.99 -6.78
N TYR A 16 -8.75 -11.67 -6.68
CA TYR A 16 -7.65 -11.10 -5.91
C TYR A 16 -7.76 -11.46 -4.43
N LEU A 17 -8.96 -11.33 -3.86
CA LEU A 17 -9.15 -11.67 -2.45
C LEU A 17 -8.90 -13.15 -2.17
N GLN A 18 -9.28 -14.01 -3.12
CA GLN A 18 -8.98 -15.43 -3.00
C GLN A 18 -7.49 -15.70 -3.03
N LEU A 19 -6.74 -14.96 -3.87
CA LEU A 19 -5.29 -15.09 -3.93
C LEU A 19 -4.62 -14.61 -2.65
N LEU A 20 -5.15 -13.56 -2.03
CA LEU A 20 -4.56 -12.99 -0.82
C LEU A 20 -4.92 -13.74 0.45
N SER A 21 -6.01 -14.49 0.42
CA SER A 21 -6.55 -15.17 1.59
C SER A 21 -5.51 -16.10 2.23
N GLY A 22 -5.26 -15.92 3.53
CA GLY A 22 -4.35 -16.76 4.28
C GLY A 22 -2.89 -16.65 3.88
N ARG A 23 -2.53 -15.63 3.11
CA ARG A 23 -1.18 -15.47 2.57
C ARG A 23 -0.60 -14.12 2.91
N SER A 24 0.70 -14.02 2.71
CA SER A 24 1.42 -12.75 2.81
C SER A 24 1.66 -12.22 1.42
N HIS A 25 1.61 -10.91 1.29
CA HIS A 25 1.98 -10.27 0.03
C HIS A 25 2.81 -9.03 0.32
N ARG A 26 3.57 -8.60 -0.67
CA ARG A 26 4.47 -7.47 -0.54
C ARG A 26 3.87 -6.23 -1.17
N VAL A 27 4.02 -5.11 -0.47
CA VAL A 27 3.60 -3.81 -0.96
C VAL A 27 4.85 -2.95 -1.09
N TYR A 28 5.08 -2.40 -2.28
CA TYR A 28 6.25 -1.58 -2.56
C TYR A 28 5.82 -0.13 -2.72
N GLY A 29 6.52 0.76 -2.03
CA GLY A 29 6.33 2.19 -2.19
C GLY A 29 7.64 2.83 -2.61
N GLY A 30 7.58 3.73 -3.57
CA GLY A 30 8.76 4.45 -4.04
C GLY A 30 8.69 5.92 -3.64
N ILE A 31 9.84 6.47 -3.28
CA ILE A 31 10.00 7.90 -3.00
C ILE A 31 11.11 8.43 -3.86
N CYS A 32 10.87 9.57 -4.50
CA CYS A 32 11.91 10.28 -5.23
C CYS A 32 11.81 11.75 -4.88
N LEU A 33 12.91 12.34 -4.39
CA LEU A 33 12.94 13.74 -3.99
C LEU A 33 14.00 14.46 -4.81
N VAL A 34 13.70 15.68 -5.21
CA VAL A 34 14.60 16.54 -5.99
C VAL A 34 14.89 17.79 -5.17
N ALA A 35 16.17 18.01 -4.85
CA ALA A 35 16.59 19.23 -4.15
C ALA A 35 16.70 20.40 -5.14
N PRO A 36 16.64 21.65 -4.65
CA PRO A 36 16.75 22.82 -5.51
C PRO A 36 17.98 22.85 -6.42
N GLY A 37 19.08 22.26 -6.00
CA GLY A 37 20.28 22.17 -6.83
C GLY A 37 20.29 21.06 -7.85
N GLY A 38 19.18 20.34 -8.00
CA GLY A 38 19.06 19.24 -8.95
C GLY A 38 19.45 17.89 -8.40
N LYS A 39 19.90 17.81 -7.16
CA LYS A 39 20.26 16.54 -6.54
C LYS A 39 19.00 15.71 -6.35
N LYS A 40 19.06 14.44 -6.74
CA LYS A 40 17.96 13.50 -6.58
C LYS A 40 18.33 12.42 -5.59
N VAL A 41 17.36 12.03 -4.77
CA VAL A 41 17.49 10.84 -3.93
C VAL A 41 16.21 10.03 -4.09
N SER A 42 16.35 8.72 -4.11
CA SER A 42 15.20 7.84 -4.24
C SER A 42 15.36 6.66 -3.30
N ARG A 43 14.22 6.08 -2.94
CA ARG A 43 14.21 4.91 -2.08
C ARG A 43 12.96 4.08 -2.36
N VAL A 44 13.11 2.77 -2.30
CA VAL A 44 12.00 1.84 -2.40
C VAL A 44 11.80 1.22 -1.03
N VAL A 45 10.57 1.23 -0.55
CA VAL A 45 10.21 0.66 0.74
C VAL A 45 9.31 -0.53 0.50
N MET A 46 9.65 -1.67 1.09
CA MET A 46 8.87 -2.89 0.96
C MET A 46 8.24 -3.22 2.31
N THR A 47 6.95 -3.53 2.30
CA THR A 47 6.20 -3.90 3.48
C THR A 47 5.46 -5.19 3.20
N VAL A 48 5.45 -6.09 4.16
CA VAL A 48 4.74 -7.37 4.02
C VAL A 48 3.44 -7.29 4.79
N VAL A 49 2.34 -7.61 4.12
CA VAL A 49 1.01 -7.64 4.72
C VAL A 49 0.56 -9.10 4.78
N HIS A 50 0.12 -9.51 5.96
CA HIS A 50 -0.33 -10.89 6.20
C HIS A 50 -1.84 -10.89 6.37
N PHE A 51 -2.53 -11.57 5.49
CA PHE A 51 -3.99 -11.70 5.56
C PHE A 51 -4.40 -12.94 6.34
N LYS A 52 -5.49 -12.83 7.06
CA LYS A 52 -6.14 -14.02 7.62
C LYS A 52 -6.76 -14.83 6.48
N LYS A 53 -7.09 -16.08 6.75
CA LYS A 53 -7.83 -16.89 5.79
C LYS A 53 -9.25 -16.34 5.68
N LEU A 54 -9.69 -16.04 4.46
CA LEU A 54 -11.00 -15.47 4.20
C LEU A 54 -11.97 -16.56 3.78
N ASN A 55 -13.17 -16.54 4.32
CA ASN A 55 -14.19 -17.47 3.87
C ASN A 55 -15.04 -16.81 2.76
N LYS A 56 -15.88 -17.61 2.12
CA LYS A 56 -16.68 -17.16 1.01
C LYS A 56 -17.61 -16.00 1.39
N THR A 57 -18.20 -16.07 2.57
CA THR A 57 -19.11 -15.05 3.05
C THR A 57 -18.42 -13.72 3.26
N GLU A 58 -17.21 -13.74 3.84
CA GLU A 58 -16.42 -12.53 4.05
C GLU A 58 -16.10 -11.85 2.73
N ILE A 59 -15.70 -12.64 1.74
CA ILE A 59 -15.36 -12.09 0.43
C ILE A 59 -16.60 -11.49 -0.22
N GLN A 60 -17.72 -12.20 -0.20
CA GLN A 60 -18.96 -11.72 -0.81
C GLN A 60 -19.44 -10.43 -0.15
N ASN A 61 -19.41 -10.36 1.17
CA ASN A 61 -19.85 -9.18 1.90
C ASN A 61 -18.93 -7.98 1.60
N TYR A 62 -17.64 -8.20 1.53
CA TYR A 62 -16.72 -7.13 1.21
C TYR A 62 -16.95 -6.59 -0.21
N ILE A 63 -17.18 -7.48 -1.17
CA ILE A 63 -17.44 -7.08 -2.55
C ILE A 63 -18.69 -6.22 -2.65
N LYS A 64 -19.71 -6.51 -1.85
CA LYS A 64 -20.94 -5.70 -1.83
C LYS A 64 -20.72 -4.26 -1.41
N THR A 65 -19.67 -3.99 -0.63
CA THR A 65 -19.38 -2.63 -0.16
C THR A 65 -18.89 -1.72 -1.28
N GLY A 66 -18.34 -2.28 -2.35
CA GLY A 66 -17.77 -1.50 -3.45
C GLY A 66 -16.41 -0.90 -3.13
N GLU A 67 -15.87 -1.10 -1.94
CA GLU A 67 -14.58 -0.51 -1.54
C GLU A 67 -13.41 -1.00 -2.41
N TRP A 68 -13.56 -2.17 -3.00
CA TRP A 68 -12.50 -2.78 -3.81
C TRP A 68 -12.23 -2.03 -5.12
N HIS A 69 -13.19 -1.24 -5.58
CA HIS A 69 -13.10 -0.63 -6.91
C HIS A 69 -11.90 0.31 -7.00
N GLY A 70 -11.08 0.09 -8.03
CA GLY A 70 -9.92 0.93 -8.27
C GLY A 70 -8.76 0.73 -7.30
N LYS A 71 -8.82 -0.27 -6.43
CA LYS A 71 -7.75 -0.54 -5.47
C LYS A 71 -6.88 -1.69 -5.95
N ALA A 72 -5.57 -1.53 -5.85
CA ALA A 72 -4.64 -2.60 -6.17
C ALA A 72 -4.88 -3.77 -5.21
N GLY A 73 -5.04 -4.97 -5.76
CA GLY A 73 -5.33 -6.15 -4.96
C GLY A 73 -6.73 -6.20 -4.40
N ALA A 74 -7.58 -5.23 -4.76
CA ALA A 74 -9.00 -5.17 -4.39
C ALA A 74 -9.25 -4.81 -2.93
N TYR A 75 -8.31 -4.13 -2.24
CA TYR A 75 -8.59 -3.74 -0.86
C TYR A 75 -7.93 -2.42 -0.48
N ALA A 76 -8.49 -1.79 0.55
CA ALA A 76 -7.90 -0.61 1.19
C ALA A 76 -7.63 -0.96 2.65
N ILE A 77 -6.37 -0.89 3.06
CA ILE A 77 -5.98 -1.32 4.40
C ILE A 77 -6.60 -0.46 5.51
N GLN A 78 -6.87 0.79 5.21
CA GLN A 78 -7.47 1.69 6.21
C GLN A 78 -8.99 1.71 6.16
N GLY A 79 -9.59 0.86 5.32
CA GLY A 79 -11.03 0.75 5.19
C GLY A 79 -11.57 -0.51 5.86
N LEU A 80 -12.66 -1.02 5.29
CA LEU A 80 -13.33 -2.20 5.84
C LEU A 80 -12.48 -3.46 5.79
N ALA A 81 -11.51 -3.51 4.87
CA ALA A 81 -10.61 -4.65 4.76
C ALA A 81 -9.58 -4.71 5.88
N SER A 82 -9.52 -3.69 6.74
CA SER A 82 -8.57 -3.70 7.86
C SER A 82 -8.73 -4.94 8.75
N VAL A 83 -9.95 -5.47 8.87
CA VAL A 83 -10.20 -6.65 9.71
C VAL A 83 -9.64 -7.93 9.09
N PHE A 84 -9.26 -7.90 7.82
CA PHE A 84 -8.66 -9.06 7.16
C PHE A 84 -7.16 -9.13 7.38
N VAL A 85 -6.54 -8.05 7.82
CA VAL A 85 -5.10 -7.95 7.99
C VAL A 85 -4.73 -8.49 9.36
N LYS A 86 -3.93 -9.55 9.36
CA LYS A 86 -3.50 -10.21 10.56
C LYS A 86 -2.27 -9.54 11.15
N ARG A 87 -1.37 -9.09 10.29
CA ARG A 87 -0.11 -8.49 10.72
C ARG A 87 0.53 -7.73 9.56
N ILE A 88 1.32 -6.72 9.89
CA ILE A 88 2.11 -5.96 8.94
C ILE A 88 3.56 -5.98 9.42
N ASN A 89 4.48 -6.36 8.52
CA ASN A 89 5.92 -6.23 8.75
C ASN A 89 6.44 -5.12 7.87
N GLY A 90 6.80 -3.98 8.49
CA GLY A 90 7.32 -2.85 7.76
C GLY A 90 6.54 -1.59 8.07
N SER A 91 6.27 -0.79 7.05
CA SER A 91 5.68 0.53 7.21
C SER A 91 4.20 0.53 6.87
N TYR A 92 3.35 0.77 7.86
CA TYR A 92 1.92 0.95 7.64
C TYR A 92 1.65 2.14 6.68
N PRO A 93 2.31 3.31 6.87
CA PRO A 93 2.11 4.41 5.92
C PRO A 93 2.47 4.05 4.48
N ASN A 94 3.44 3.15 4.28
CA ASN A 94 3.78 2.68 2.95
C ASN A 94 2.61 1.91 2.31
N VAL A 95 1.89 1.12 3.09
CA VAL A 95 0.76 0.36 2.58
C VAL A 95 -0.40 1.30 2.23
N VAL A 96 -0.58 2.36 3.02
CA VAL A 96 -1.60 3.37 2.75
C VAL A 96 -1.29 4.16 1.49
N GLY A 97 -0.01 4.45 1.22
CA GLY A 97 0.36 5.11 -0.03
C GLY A 97 1.66 5.89 0.00
N LEU A 98 2.17 6.27 1.17
CA LEU A 98 3.42 7.02 1.25
C LEU A 98 4.19 6.62 2.51
N PRO A 99 5.42 6.10 2.38
CA PRO A 99 6.23 5.73 3.53
C PRO A 99 6.77 6.99 4.23
N LEU A 100 6.05 7.45 5.25
CA LEU A 100 6.30 8.73 5.90
C LEU A 100 7.65 8.81 6.61
N TYR A 101 8.06 7.74 7.27
CA TYR A 101 9.35 7.73 7.97
C TYR A 101 10.50 7.95 6.99
N GLU A 102 10.50 7.20 5.90
CA GLU A 102 11.56 7.28 4.90
C GLU A 102 11.54 8.63 4.20
N THR A 103 10.34 9.17 3.92
CA THR A 103 10.21 10.48 3.30
C THR A 103 10.81 11.56 4.19
N GLN A 104 10.51 11.54 5.49
CA GLN A 104 11.06 12.51 6.43
C GLN A 104 12.58 12.39 6.53
N SER A 105 13.08 11.15 6.57
CA SER A 105 14.54 10.92 6.64
C SER A 105 15.26 11.50 5.43
N LEU A 106 14.71 11.30 4.23
CA LEU A 106 15.30 11.84 3.01
C LEU A 106 15.24 13.35 2.97
N LEU A 107 14.13 13.95 3.42
CA LEU A 107 14.00 15.39 3.49
C LEU A 107 15.05 16.00 4.45
N THR A 108 15.21 15.39 5.60
CA THR A 108 16.22 15.83 6.57
C THR A 108 17.62 15.74 5.97
N GLY A 109 17.92 14.62 5.27
CA GLY A 109 19.22 14.43 4.63
C GLY A 109 19.50 15.45 3.54
N LEU A 110 18.46 16.03 2.92
CA LEU A 110 18.61 17.09 1.94
C LEU A 110 18.64 18.49 2.56
N GLY A 111 18.53 18.59 3.88
CA GLY A 111 18.58 19.87 4.57
C GLY A 111 17.26 20.59 4.74
N TYR A 112 16.15 19.94 4.49
CA TYR A 112 14.85 20.56 4.66
C TYR A 112 14.38 20.46 6.10
N SER A 113 13.81 21.56 6.58
CA SER A 113 13.22 21.58 7.89
C SER A 113 11.79 21.11 7.84
N LYS A 114 11.27 20.75 9.02
CA LYS A 114 9.91 20.29 9.17
C LYS A 114 8.94 21.37 8.69
N GLY A 115 7.94 20.97 7.95
CA GLY A 115 6.92 21.89 7.44
C GLY A 115 7.15 22.40 6.05
N LYS A 116 8.30 22.13 5.46
CA LYS A 116 8.54 22.49 4.06
C LYS A 116 8.11 21.37 3.17
N ASN A 117 7.52 21.73 2.02
CA ASN A 117 7.05 20.77 1.05
C ASN A 117 8.04 20.66 -0.09
N GLN A 118 8.20 19.45 -0.59
CA GLN A 118 8.99 19.18 -1.77
C GLN A 118 8.24 18.24 -2.68
N ASN A 119 8.46 18.42 -3.97
CA ASN A 119 7.85 17.59 -4.98
C ASN A 119 8.67 16.33 -5.19
N GLY A 120 7.97 15.22 -5.37
CA GLY A 120 8.61 13.98 -5.75
C GLY A 120 8.96 13.98 -7.23
N CYS A 121 9.71 12.98 -7.61
CA CYS A 121 10.05 12.80 -9.03
C CYS A 121 8.90 12.22 -9.82
#